data_c35fb7038503b9fb65dcc86c2c23d6e6
#
_entry.id   c35fb7038503b9fb65dcc86c2c23d6e6
#
_cell.length_a   1.000
_cell.length_b   1.000
_cell.length_c   1.000
_cell.angle_alpha   90.00
_cell.angle_beta   90.00
_cell.angle_gamma   90.00
#
_symmetry.space_group_name_H-M   'P 1'
#
loop_
_entity.id
_entity.type
_entity.pdbx_description
1 polymer ?
#
loop_
_entity_poly.entity_id
_entity_poly.type
_entity_poly.pdbx_seq_one_letter_code
_entity_poly.pdbx_strand_id
1 'polypeptide(L)'
;MNKWNKNFINKKDNVLVKDAMSKFVFMNSNGKYLRALLIALGYFIAAKNDDNSYLPLAAAYETFQTAILVHDDVIDNAEIRRGKKTIHKKYFEKFDKYDLKDSSFEEKKNNTGNSIGICVGDIGFYISNNMIVESYMNHPNLAKVLKCYNDIVINTGKGELIDVVLPFNEQYYSKNKCLEKDIMEIYNLKTSWYTIVGPCSLGMILGGNSERVIESITKALSPLGIAFQIKDDILGIYGNAKNIGKSNTSDITEYKQTILYSYTVNNTEYKEELKKYYGKSLSEKEFNKVREIFEVSGAKNYAYTKMNELFEESKKLVIKNRNIPTYYKEILLGFIRYLEIRDN
;
A
#
# COMPACT_ATOMS: atom_id res chain seq x y z
N MET A 1 -5.20 13.64 -13.39
CA MET A 1 -6.17 12.52 -13.32
C MET A 1 -7.31 12.65 -14.34
N ASN A 2 -8.21 13.63 -14.28
CA ASN A 2 -9.40 13.70 -15.17
C ASN A 2 -9.11 13.67 -16.67
N LYS A 3 -7.98 14.25 -17.12
CA LYS A 3 -7.56 14.20 -18.53
C LYS A 3 -7.25 12.76 -18.97
N TRP A 4 -6.58 11.98 -18.13
CA TRP A 4 -6.17 10.61 -18.41
C TRP A 4 -7.32 9.62 -18.23
N ASN A 5 -8.18 9.82 -17.24
CA ASN A 5 -9.34 8.96 -16.99
C ASN A 5 -10.26 8.79 -18.22
N LYS A 6 -10.34 9.84 -19.08
CA LYS A 6 -11.12 9.77 -20.32
C LYS A 6 -10.51 8.84 -21.37
N ASN A 7 -9.20 8.56 -21.30
CA ASN A 7 -8.49 7.70 -22.26
C ASN A 7 -8.56 6.22 -21.88
N PHE A 8 -9.01 5.89 -20.64
CA PHE A 8 -9.09 4.50 -20.16
C PHE A 8 -10.31 3.75 -20.71
N ILE A 9 -11.26 4.45 -21.32
CA ILE A 9 -12.48 3.89 -21.89
C ILE A 9 -12.62 4.36 -23.31
N ASN A 10 -12.49 3.43 -24.29
CA ASN A 10 -12.71 3.75 -25.69
C ASN A 10 -14.20 3.60 -26.04
N LYS A 11 -14.70 4.43 -26.96
CA LYS A 11 -16.07 4.32 -27.48
C LYS A 11 -16.37 2.96 -28.13
N LYS A 12 -15.34 2.31 -28.70
CA LYS A 12 -15.42 1.01 -29.36
C LYS A 12 -15.30 -0.18 -28.40
N ASP A 13 -14.97 0.04 -27.12
CA ASP A 13 -14.84 -1.06 -26.16
C ASP A 13 -16.16 -1.80 -25.96
N ASN A 14 -16.05 -3.08 -25.62
CA ASN A 14 -17.18 -3.89 -25.19
C ASN A 14 -17.86 -3.28 -23.94
N VAL A 15 -19.17 -3.49 -23.81
CA VAL A 15 -19.97 -2.96 -22.69
C VAL A 15 -19.41 -3.38 -21.34
N LEU A 16 -18.94 -4.63 -21.20
CA LEU A 16 -18.32 -5.15 -19.97
C LEU A 16 -17.01 -4.40 -19.65
N VAL A 17 -16.17 -4.19 -20.66
CA VAL A 17 -14.91 -3.43 -20.50
C VAL A 17 -15.20 -2.01 -20.02
N LYS A 18 -16.16 -1.33 -20.67
CA LYS A 18 -16.58 0.02 -20.25
C LYS A 18 -17.08 0.06 -18.81
N ASP A 19 -17.91 -0.91 -18.43
CA ASP A 19 -18.46 -1.01 -17.08
C ASP A 19 -17.33 -1.24 -16.05
N ALA A 20 -16.43 -2.18 -16.31
CA ALA A 20 -15.29 -2.49 -15.42
C ALA A 20 -14.33 -1.30 -15.27
N MET A 21 -13.93 -0.70 -16.39
CA MET A 21 -13.01 0.43 -16.36
C MET A 21 -13.64 1.70 -15.78
N SER A 22 -14.97 1.88 -15.89
CA SER A 22 -15.65 2.98 -15.19
C SER A 22 -15.54 2.88 -13.66
N LYS A 23 -15.58 1.65 -13.11
CA LYS A 23 -15.37 1.40 -11.68
C LYS A 23 -13.93 1.67 -11.26
N PHE A 24 -12.97 1.29 -12.10
CA PHE A 24 -11.54 1.61 -11.89
C PHE A 24 -11.31 3.12 -11.88
N VAL A 25 -11.83 3.86 -12.87
CA VAL A 25 -11.74 5.33 -12.95
C VAL A 25 -12.34 5.99 -11.71
N PHE A 26 -13.47 5.48 -11.23
CA PHE A 26 -14.09 5.97 -10.01
C PHE A 26 -13.18 5.78 -8.78
N MET A 27 -12.56 4.59 -8.62
CA MET A 27 -11.58 4.35 -7.53
C MET A 27 -10.36 5.27 -7.66
N ASN A 28 -9.86 5.46 -8.88
CA ASN A 28 -8.70 6.28 -9.17
C ASN A 28 -8.92 7.78 -8.84
N SER A 29 -10.16 8.24 -8.83
CA SER A 29 -10.52 9.63 -8.54
C SER A 29 -10.70 9.94 -7.04
N ASN A 30 -10.61 8.95 -6.16
CA ASN A 30 -10.92 9.06 -4.74
C ASN A 30 -9.72 8.67 -3.85
N GLY A 31 -8.65 9.45 -3.86
CA GLY A 31 -7.43 9.22 -3.07
C GLY A 31 -7.01 10.43 -2.23
N LYS A 32 -6.12 10.22 -1.25
CA LYS A 32 -5.43 11.29 -0.51
C LYS A 32 -4.24 11.84 -1.30
N TYR A 33 -3.87 11.21 -2.41
CA TYR A 33 -2.79 11.58 -3.33
C TYR A 33 -1.41 11.79 -2.66
N LEU A 34 -1.15 11.03 -1.61
CA LEU A 34 0.08 11.13 -0.83
C LEU A 34 1.33 10.83 -1.68
N ARG A 35 1.22 9.84 -2.56
CA ARG A 35 2.32 9.43 -3.44
C ARG A 35 2.59 10.47 -4.52
N ALA A 36 1.55 11.07 -5.05
CA ALA A 36 1.64 12.20 -5.97
C ALA A 36 2.38 13.39 -5.32
N LEU A 37 2.07 13.69 -4.05
CA LEU A 37 2.75 14.74 -3.28
C LEU A 37 4.25 14.45 -3.11
N LEU A 38 4.61 13.20 -2.83
CA LEU A 38 6.02 12.80 -2.68
C LEU A 38 6.78 12.83 -4.01
N ILE A 39 6.14 12.51 -5.14
CA ILE A 39 6.73 12.70 -6.47
C ILE A 39 7.00 14.18 -6.71
N ALA A 40 6.03 15.06 -6.43
CA ALA A 40 6.20 16.50 -6.55
C ALA A 40 7.38 16.99 -5.69
N LEU A 41 7.41 16.58 -4.42
CA LEU A 41 8.49 16.97 -3.49
C LEU A 41 9.86 16.50 -3.99
N GLY A 42 9.98 15.23 -4.42
CA GLY A 42 11.22 14.72 -5.02
C GLY A 42 11.64 15.49 -6.27
N TYR A 43 10.69 15.84 -7.13
CA TYR A 43 10.94 16.65 -8.31
C TYR A 43 11.47 18.04 -7.94
N PHE A 44 10.84 18.75 -7.02
CA PHE A 44 11.27 20.08 -6.59
C PHE A 44 12.61 20.08 -5.83
N ILE A 45 12.95 19.00 -5.12
CA ILE A 45 14.29 18.86 -4.53
C ILE A 45 15.38 18.81 -5.62
N ALA A 46 15.04 18.27 -6.79
CA ALA A 46 15.98 18.03 -7.90
C ALA A 46 15.96 19.14 -8.95
N ALA A 47 14.78 19.58 -9.34
CA ALA A 47 14.60 20.52 -10.46
C ALA A 47 14.99 21.95 -10.04
N LYS A 48 15.61 22.67 -11.00
CA LYS A 48 15.97 24.07 -10.80
C LYS A 48 14.86 25.02 -11.23
N ASN A 49 13.80 24.52 -11.78
CA ASN A 49 12.64 25.24 -12.32
C ASN A 49 11.36 24.78 -11.62
N ASP A 50 10.45 25.69 -11.51
CA ASP A 50 9.16 25.52 -10.81
C ASP A 50 8.06 25.25 -11.85
N ASP A 51 8.17 24.13 -12.58
CA ASP A 51 7.20 23.71 -13.60
C ASP A 51 6.35 22.52 -13.13
N ASN A 52 5.35 22.18 -13.92
CA ASN A 52 4.41 21.09 -13.64
C ASN A 52 4.79 19.76 -14.34
N SER A 53 6.04 19.60 -14.76
CA SER A 53 6.50 18.42 -15.52
C SER A 53 6.36 17.10 -14.74
N TYR A 54 6.26 17.13 -13.42
CA TYR A 54 6.03 15.96 -12.58
C TYR A 54 4.57 15.44 -12.61
N LEU A 55 3.59 16.26 -13.01
CA LEU A 55 2.17 15.91 -12.90
C LEU A 55 1.77 14.63 -13.64
N PRO A 56 2.24 14.34 -14.88
CA PRO A 56 1.93 13.08 -15.54
C PRO A 56 2.46 11.87 -14.78
N LEU A 57 3.68 11.94 -14.22
CA LEU A 57 4.27 10.88 -13.42
C LEU A 57 3.50 10.65 -12.12
N ALA A 58 3.10 11.73 -11.45
CA ALA A 58 2.26 11.68 -10.27
C ALA A 58 0.90 11.02 -10.56
N ALA A 59 0.26 11.40 -11.67
CA ALA A 59 -1.00 10.79 -12.09
C ALA A 59 -0.85 9.31 -12.47
N ALA A 60 0.23 8.94 -13.15
CA ALA A 60 0.56 7.57 -13.49
C ALA A 60 0.74 6.71 -12.22
N TYR A 61 1.44 7.25 -11.23
CA TYR A 61 1.68 6.53 -9.98
C TYR A 61 0.39 6.32 -9.14
N GLU A 62 -0.50 7.30 -9.09
CA GLU A 62 -1.81 7.12 -8.44
C GLU A 62 -2.69 6.10 -9.20
N THR A 63 -2.54 5.99 -10.53
CA THR A 63 -3.18 4.95 -11.34
C THR A 63 -2.61 3.57 -11.00
N PHE A 64 -1.29 3.46 -10.87
CA PHE A 64 -0.60 2.26 -10.38
C PHE A 64 -1.09 1.87 -8.97
N GLN A 65 -1.21 2.83 -8.05
CA GLN A 65 -1.77 2.56 -6.72
C GLN A 65 -3.19 1.97 -6.81
N THR A 66 -4.02 2.51 -7.69
CA THR A 66 -5.38 2.00 -7.83
C THR A 66 -5.38 0.56 -8.35
N ALA A 67 -4.48 0.22 -9.28
CA ALA A 67 -4.30 -1.14 -9.78
C ALA A 67 -3.88 -2.12 -8.67
N ILE A 68 -2.88 -1.75 -7.85
CA ILE A 68 -2.48 -2.54 -6.67
C ILE A 68 -3.66 -2.76 -5.73
N LEU A 69 -4.42 -1.72 -5.40
CA LEU A 69 -5.56 -1.84 -4.49
C LEU A 69 -6.66 -2.74 -5.03
N VAL A 70 -6.83 -2.84 -6.36
CA VAL A 70 -7.77 -3.79 -6.96
C VAL A 70 -7.30 -5.23 -6.78
N HIS A 71 -5.99 -5.51 -6.93
CA HIS A 71 -5.41 -6.83 -6.66
C HIS A 71 -5.46 -7.17 -5.16
N ASP A 72 -5.06 -6.26 -4.30
CA ASP A 72 -5.11 -6.37 -2.85
C ASP A 72 -6.54 -6.70 -2.36
N ASP A 73 -7.56 -6.02 -2.91
CA ASP A 73 -8.95 -6.32 -2.62
C ASP A 73 -9.36 -7.77 -2.97
N VAL A 74 -8.82 -8.33 -4.05
CA VAL A 74 -9.07 -9.73 -4.45
C VAL A 74 -8.32 -10.69 -3.54
N ILE A 75 -7.05 -10.43 -3.24
CA ILE A 75 -6.19 -11.26 -2.38
C ILE A 75 -6.78 -11.34 -0.98
N ASP A 76 -7.13 -10.18 -0.40
CA ASP A 76 -7.72 -10.06 0.94
C ASP A 76 -9.21 -10.44 0.98
N ASN A 77 -9.83 -10.79 -0.17
CA ASN A 77 -11.27 -11.00 -0.29
C ASN A 77 -12.10 -9.84 0.31
N ALA A 78 -11.60 -8.62 0.22
CA ALA A 78 -12.15 -7.44 0.86
C ALA A 78 -13.52 -7.06 0.27
N GLU A 79 -14.53 -6.85 1.11
CA GLU A 79 -15.86 -6.46 0.65
C GLU A 79 -15.96 -4.97 0.31
N ILE A 80 -15.30 -4.15 1.12
CA ILE A 80 -15.43 -2.69 1.08
C ILE A 80 -14.05 -2.04 1.01
N ARG A 81 -13.90 -1.08 0.10
CA ARG A 81 -12.77 -0.17 0.00
C ARG A 81 -13.27 1.28 -0.04
N ARG A 82 -12.77 2.14 0.85
CA ARG A 82 -13.18 3.55 0.93
C ARG A 82 -14.70 3.74 1.04
N GLY A 83 -15.34 2.89 1.86
CA GLY A 83 -16.80 2.92 2.09
C GLY A 83 -17.66 2.43 0.93
N LYS A 84 -17.07 1.81 -0.10
CA LYS A 84 -17.78 1.25 -1.26
C LYS A 84 -17.36 -0.18 -1.53
N LYS A 85 -18.27 -0.99 -2.09
CA LYS A 85 -17.96 -2.35 -2.51
C LYS A 85 -16.81 -2.38 -3.50
N THR A 86 -15.91 -3.34 -3.30
CA THR A 86 -14.77 -3.62 -4.18
C THR A 86 -15.22 -4.06 -5.57
N ILE A 87 -14.33 -4.00 -6.55
CA ILE A 87 -14.68 -4.32 -7.95
C ILE A 87 -15.12 -5.79 -8.06
N HIS A 88 -14.33 -6.72 -7.52
CA HIS A 88 -14.65 -8.16 -7.59
C HIS A 88 -15.98 -8.51 -6.92
N LYS A 89 -16.30 -7.90 -5.76
CA LYS A 89 -17.58 -8.12 -5.06
C LYS A 89 -18.79 -7.56 -5.83
N LYS A 90 -18.64 -6.41 -6.51
CA LYS A 90 -19.69 -5.89 -7.38
C LYS A 90 -20.04 -6.85 -8.52
N TYR A 91 -19.03 -7.53 -9.09
CA TYR A 91 -19.26 -8.50 -10.15
C TYR A 91 -19.80 -9.83 -9.62
N PHE A 92 -19.35 -10.27 -8.45
CA PHE A 92 -19.95 -11.40 -7.76
C PHE A 92 -21.47 -11.19 -7.61
N GLU A 93 -21.92 -10.08 -7.01
CA GLU A 93 -23.34 -9.78 -6.83
C GLU A 93 -24.09 -9.55 -8.14
N LYS A 94 -23.42 -9.00 -9.16
CA LYS A 94 -24.03 -8.81 -10.48
C LYS A 94 -24.41 -10.14 -11.11
N PHE A 95 -23.55 -11.16 -10.95
CA PHE A 95 -23.77 -12.48 -11.50
C PHE A 95 -24.59 -13.40 -10.59
N ASP A 96 -24.72 -13.10 -9.31
CA ASP A 96 -25.55 -13.82 -8.35
C ASP A 96 -27.03 -13.85 -8.73
N LYS A 97 -27.48 -12.86 -9.51
CA LYS A 97 -28.84 -12.75 -10.00
C LYS A 97 -29.19 -13.73 -11.12
N TYR A 98 -28.19 -14.39 -11.68
CA TYR A 98 -28.40 -15.41 -12.71
C TYR A 98 -28.57 -16.77 -12.04
N ASP A 99 -29.80 -17.25 -11.95
CA ASP A 99 -30.15 -18.57 -11.43
C ASP A 99 -29.78 -19.66 -12.45
N LEU A 100 -28.53 -20.10 -12.35
CA LEU A 100 -28.08 -21.25 -13.12
C LEU A 100 -28.10 -22.46 -12.17
N LYS A 101 -29.02 -23.38 -12.42
CA LYS A 101 -29.38 -24.54 -11.60
C LYS A 101 -28.26 -25.57 -11.31
N ASP A 102 -27.01 -25.22 -11.55
CA ASP A 102 -25.87 -26.13 -11.39
C ASP A 102 -24.98 -25.66 -10.23
N SER A 103 -24.73 -26.53 -9.25
CA SER A 103 -23.89 -26.27 -8.08
C SER A 103 -22.42 -25.91 -8.45
N SER A 104 -21.94 -26.36 -9.61
CA SER A 104 -20.62 -25.97 -10.15
C SER A 104 -20.54 -24.47 -10.50
N PHE A 105 -21.70 -23.81 -10.61
CA PHE A 105 -21.79 -22.42 -11.00
C PHE A 105 -21.50 -21.43 -9.85
N GLU A 106 -21.71 -21.80 -8.59
CA GLU A 106 -21.38 -20.96 -7.43
C GLU A 106 -19.87 -20.70 -7.34
N GLU A 107 -19.06 -21.75 -7.50
CA GLU A 107 -17.60 -21.62 -7.57
C GLU A 107 -17.17 -20.75 -8.76
N LYS A 108 -17.81 -20.95 -9.91
CA LYS A 108 -17.55 -20.17 -11.13
C LYS A 108 -17.93 -18.69 -10.96
N LYS A 109 -19.03 -18.36 -10.24
CA LYS A 109 -19.39 -16.97 -9.93
C LYS A 109 -18.32 -16.26 -9.11
N ASN A 110 -17.87 -16.90 -8.01
CA ASN A 110 -16.80 -16.38 -7.17
C ASN A 110 -15.51 -16.14 -7.98
N ASN A 111 -15.11 -17.14 -8.75
CA ASN A 111 -13.93 -17.06 -9.60
C ASN A 111 -14.07 -15.98 -10.69
N THR A 112 -15.26 -15.75 -11.23
CA THR A 112 -15.48 -14.71 -12.26
C THR A 112 -15.29 -13.30 -11.68
N GLY A 113 -15.80 -13.02 -10.48
CA GLY A 113 -15.57 -11.74 -9.81
C GLY A 113 -14.08 -11.47 -9.58
N ASN A 114 -13.36 -12.45 -9.04
CA ASN A 114 -11.92 -12.37 -8.81
C ASN A 114 -11.14 -12.19 -10.13
N SER A 115 -11.47 -12.96 -11.17
CA SER A 115 -10.84 -12.85 -12.49
C SER A 115 -11.02 -11.46 -13.10
N ILE A 116 -12.21 -10.86 -12.97
CA ILE A 116 -12.45 -9.48 -13.43
C ILE A 116 -11.60 -8.50 -12.61
N GLY A 117 -11.50 -8.66 -11.30
CA GLY A 117 -10.62 -7.84 -10.46
C GLY A 117 -9.16 -7.93 -10.91
N ILE A 118 -8.64 -9.13 -11.14
CA ILE A 118 -7.28 -9.36 -11.64
C ILE A 118 -7.08 -8.66 -12.99
N CYS A 119 -7.95 -8.91 -13.98
CA CYS A 119 -7.83 -8.29 -15.29
C CYS A 119 -7.88 -6.74 -15.23
N VAL A 120 -8.74 -6.18 -14.39
CA VAL A 120 -8.84 -4.72 -14.20
C VAL A 120 -7.56 -4.15 -13.58
N GLY A 121 -6.97 -4.85 -12.60
CA GLY A 121 -5.70 -4.47 -12.01
C GLY A 121 -4.57 -4.51 -13.03
N ASP A 122 -4.46 -5.60 -13.82
CA ASP A 122 -3.44 -5.73 -14.89
C ASP A 122 -3.56 -4.60 -15.91
N ILE A 123 -4.76 -4.32 -16.40
CA ILE A 123 -5.00 -3.18 -17.31
C ILE A 123 -4.53 -1.88 -16.66
N GLY A 124 -4.84 -1.67 -15.37
CA GLY A 124 -4.41 -0.49 -14.62
C GLY A 124 -2.89 -0.33 -14.53
N PHE A 125 -2.14 -1.42 -14.34
CA PHE A 125 -0.66 -1.41 -14.37
C PHE A 125 -0.11 -0.92 -15.71
N TYR A 126 -0.61 -1.48 -16.81
CA TYR A 126 -0.12 -1.10 -18.13
C TYR A 126 -0.57 0.29 -18.56
N ILE A 127 -1.76 0.73 -18.16
CA ILE A 127 -2.19 2.13 -18.37
C ILE A 127 -1.22 3.08 -17.65
N SER A 128 -0.87 2.80 -16.39
CA SER A 128 0.10 3.61 -15.65
C SER A 128 1.46 3.68 -16.35
N ASN A 129 1.96 2.55 -16.83
CA ASN A 129 3.22 2.49 -17.59
C ASN A 129 3.14 3.31 -18.89
N ASN A 130 2.06 3.15 -19.67
CA ASN A 130 1.85 3.92 -20.90
C ASN A 130 1.77 5.42 -20.64
N MET A 131 1.14 5.86 -19.54
CA MET A 131 1.11 7.27 -19.16
C MET A 131 2.52 7.85 -18.97
N ILE A 132 3.44 7.08 -18.38
CA ILE A 132 4.85 7.49 -18.23
C ILE A 132 5.52 7.59 -19.60
N VAL A 133 5.42 6.53 -20.42
CA VAL A 133 6.05 6.46 -21.73
C VAL A 133 5.59 7.60 -22.62
N GLU A 134 4.27 7.80 -22.77
CA GLU A 134 3.68 8.84 -23.63
C GLU A 134 4.04 10.25 -23.16
N SER A 135 4.08 10.47 -21.85
CA SER A 135 4.34 11.82 -21.31
C SER A 135 5.81 12.21 -21.38
N TYR A 136 6.73 11.25 -21.39
CA TYR A 136 8.16 11.50 -21.26
C TYR A 136 8.99 10.88 -22.40
N MET A 137 8.38 10.56 -23.56
CA MET A 137 9.03 9.88 -24.67
C MET A 137 10.37 10.51 -25.09
N ASN A 138 10.46 11.84 -25.03
CA ASN A 138 11.68 12.58 -25.38
C ASN A 138 12.46 13.08 -24.15
N HIS A 139 12.09 12.64 -22.94
CA HIS A 139 12.78 13.09 -21.72
C HIS A 139 14.06 12.28 -21.52
N PRO A 140 15.22 12.94 -21.23
CA PRO A 140 16.52 12.22 -21.12
C PRO A 140 16.55 11.18 -20.00
N ASN A 141 15.74 11.34 -18.97
CA ASN A 141 15.68 10.43 -17.82
C ASN A 141 14.57 9.36 -17.94
N LEU A 142 13.84 9.25 -19.05
CA LEU A 142 12.74 8.28 -19.19
C LEU A 142 13.17 6.85 -18.81
N ALA A 143 14.30 6.39 -19.33
CA ALA A 143 14.80 5.04 -19.05
C ALA A 143 15.05 4.80 -17.55
N LYS A 144 15.60 5.80 -16.84
CA LYS A 144 15.84 5.73 -15.39
C LYS A 144 14.52 5.78 -14.60
N VAL A 145 13.57 6.61 -15.01
CA VAL A 145 12.21 6.67 -14.42
C VAL A 145 11.52 5.32 -14.55
N LEU A 146 11.51 4.73 -15.75
CA LEU A 146 10.91 3.41 -15.99
C LEU A 146 11.60 2.31 -15.18
N LYS A 147 12.94 2.31 -15.12
CA LYS A 147 13.69 1.35 -14.31
C LYS A 147 13.27 1.44 -12.84
N CYS A 148 13.25 2.64 -12.27
CA CYS A 148 12.85 2.85 -10.88
C CYS A 148 11.38 2.44 -10.65
N TYR A 149 10.47 2.83 -11.55
CA TYR A 149 9.06 2.44 -11.50
C TYR A 149 8.89 0.92 -11.50
N ASN A 150 9.56 0.21 -12.42
CA ASN A 150 9.50 -1.23 -12.50
C ASN A 150 10.09 -1.91 -11.26
N ASP A 151 11.19 -1.39 -10.69
CA ASP A 151 11.78 -1.90 -9.45
C ASP A 151 10.80 -1.76 -8.26
N ILE A 152 10.05 -0.66 -8.22
CA ILE A 152 9.00 -0.47 -7.20
C ILE A 152 7.90 -1.52 -7.37
N VAL A 153 7.40 -1.73 -8.60
CA VAL A 153 6.38 -2.74 -8.90
C VAL A 153 6.84 -4.13 -8.46
N ILE A 154 8.06 -4.51 -8.87
CA ILE A 154 8.66 -5.81 -8.54
C ILE A 154 8.82 -5.98 -7.03
N ASN A 155 9.35 -4.98 -6.33
CA ASN A 155 9.56 -5.06 -4.88
C ASN A 155 8.22 -5.11 -4.12
N THR A 156 7.22 -4.36 -4.55
CA THR A 156 5.87 -4.44 -3.97
C THR A 156 5.28 -5.83 -4.12
N GLY A 157 5.40 -6.44 -5.32
CA GLY A 157 4.96 -7.82 -5.54
C GLY A 157 5.71 -8.86 -4.70
N LYS A 158 7.03 -8.68 -4.52
CA LYS A 158 7.82 -9.55 -3.61
C LYS A 158 7.35 -9.42 -2.15
N GLY A 159 7.08 -8.19 -1.69
CA GLY A 159 6.55 -7.94 -0.36
C GLY A 159 5.18 -8.61 -0.16
N GLU A 160 4.32 -8.54 -1.19
CA GLU A 160 3.02 -9.20 -1.18
C GLU A 160 3.13 -10.73 -1.10
N LEU A 161 4.04 -11.34 -1.87
CA LEU A 161 4.29 -12.79 -1.83
C LEU A 161 4.70 -13.25 -0.42
N ILE A 162 5.57 -12.49 0.25
CA ILE A 162 5.98 -12.80 1.63
C ILE A 162 4.77 -12.67 2.57
N ASP A 163 4.00 -11.59 2.45
CA ASP A 163 2.83 -11.32 3.30
C ASP A 163 1.78 -12.44 3.23
N VAL A 164 1.44 -12.87 2.02
CA VAL A 164 0.48 -13.96 1.77
C VAL A 164 0.95 -15.31 2.31
N VAL A 165 2.26 -15.60 2.25
CA VAL A 165 2.82 -16.88 2.66
C VAL A 165 3.18 -16.93 4.15
N LEU A 166 3.41 -15.79 4.77
CA LEU A 166 3.87 -15.69 6.16
C LEU A 166 2.98 -16.44 7.18
N PRO A 167 1.62 -16.44 7.08
CA PRO A 167 0.76 -17.23 7.95
C PRO A 167 1.04 -18.74 7.91
N PHE A 168 1.58 -19.25 6.80
CA PHE A 168 1.91 -20.65 6.60
C PHE A 168 3.37 -21.00 6.93
N ASN A 169 4.13 -20.04 7.48
CA ASN A 169 5.56 -20.14 7.69
C ASN A 169 5.98 -21.35 8.57
N GLU A 170 5.17 -21.69 9.59
CA GLU A 170 5.41 -22.86 10.44
C GLU A 170 5.41 -24.18 9.64
N GLN A 171 4.60 -24.27 8.59
CA GLN A 171 4.46 -25.47 7.75
C GLN A 171 5.44 -25.45 6.56
N TYR A 172 5.64 -24.30 5.93
CA TYR A 172 6.42 -24.16 4.71
C TYR A 172 7.94 -24.16 4.96
N TYR A 173 8.40 -23.53 6.04
CA TYR A 173 9.83 -23.36 6.34
C TYR A 173 10.34 -24.24 7.47
N SER A 174 9.57 -25.16 8.01
CA SER A 174 9.93 -26.04 9.14
C SER A 174 10.49 -25.29 10.37
N LYS A 175 10.19 -24.01 10.53
CA LYS A 175 10.66 -23.14 11.61
C LYS A 175 9.47 -22.50 12.33
N ASN A 176 9.35 -22.78 13.59
CA ASN A 176 8.24 -22.40 14.47
C ASN A 176 8.22 -20.90 14.88
N LYS A 177 8.69 -19.96 14.08
CA LYS A 177 8.72 -18.55 14.49
C LYS A 177 8.35 -17.62 13.33
N CYS A 178 7.33 -16.79 13.54
CA CYS A 178 7.15 -15.55 12.80
C CYS A 178 8.32 -14.63 13.17
N LEU A 179 9.27 -14.45 12.27
CA LEU A 179 10.44 -13.63 12.54
C LEU A 179 10.09 -12.17 12.29
N GLU A 180 10.35 -11.29 13.26
CA GLU A 180 10.22 -9.84 13.10
C GLU A 180 10.96 -9.33 11.84
N LYS A 181 12.08 -10.00 11.50
CA LYS A 181 12.83 -9.71 10.27
C LYS A 181 11.96 -9.81 9.02
N ASP A 182 11.14 -10.85 8.89
CA ASP A 182 10.30 -11.06 7.72
C ASP A 182 9.21 -9.98 7.63
N ILE A 183 8.65 -9.59 8.77
CA ILE A 183 7.69 -8.49 8.87
C ILE A 183 8.33 -7.15 8.48
N MET A 184 9.54 -6.87 8.96
CA MET A 184 10.27 -5.66 8.58
C MET A 184 10.61 -5.66 7.08
N GLU A 185 10.87 -6.81 6.49
CA GLU A 185 11.08 -6.95 5.05
C GLU A 185 9.79 -6.64 4.26
N ILE A 186 8.63 -7.15 4.70
CA ILE A 186 7.31 -6.80 4.14
C ILE A 186 7.09 -5.29 4.24
N TYR A 187 7.29 -4.69 5.41
CA TYR A 187 7.11 -3.25 5.63
C TYR A 187 8.01 -2.42 4.71
N ASN A 188 9.23 -2.87 4.49
CA ASN A 188 10.15 -2.21 3.59
C ASN A 188 9.71 -2.34 2.13
N LEU A 189 9.46 -3.56 1.65
CA LEU A 189 9.17 -3.85 0.24
C LEU A 189 7.75 -3.40 -0.17
N LYS A 190 6.74 -3.78 0.60
CA LYS A 190 5.32 -3.54 0.30
C LYS A 190 4.90 -2.10 0.60
N THR A 191 5.47 -1.46 1.64
CA THR A 191 4.99 -0.15 2.10
C THR A 191 6.00 0.96 1.98
N SER A 192 7.21 0.83 2.54
CA SER A 192 8.20 1.91 2.56
C SER A 192 8.61 2.33 1.15
N TRP A 193 9.02 1.37 0.32
CA TRP A 193 9.38 1.62 -1.07
C TRP A 193 8.21 2.12 -1.89
N TYR A 194 7.09 1.45 -1.80
CA TYR A 194 5.90 1.78 -2.58
C TYR A 194 5.26 3.12 -2.19
N THR A 195 5.24 3.46 -0.90
CA THR A 195 4.47 4.63 -0.41
C THR A 195 5.32 5.87 -0.25
N ILE A 196 6.57 5.74 0.19
CA ILE A 196 7.39 6.89 0.61
C ILE A 196 8.64 7.03 -0.28
N VAL A 197 9.52 6.04 -0.25
CA VAL A 197 10.84 6.11 -0.87
C VAL A 197 10.76 6.18 -2.38
N GLY A 198 10.00 5.27 -2.99
CA GLY A 198 9.88 5.15 -4.44
C GLY A 198 9.29 6.39 -5.11
N PRO A 199 8.12 6.90 -4.67
CA PRO A 199 7.56 8.13 -5.22
C PRO A 199 8.51 9.32 -5.16
N CYS A 200 9.17 9.54 -4.02
CA CYS A 200 10.16 10.61 -3.89
C CYS A 200 11.36 10.41 -4.84
N SER A 201 11.85 9.15 -4.95
CA SER A 201 12.94 8.80 -5.87
C SER A 201 12.57 9.06 -7.33
N LEU A 202 11.35 8.69 -7.74
CA LEU A 202 10.86 8.93 -9.10
C LEU A 202 10.85 10.43 -9.44
N GLY A 203 10.38 11.26 -8.52
CA GLY A 203 10.43 12.72 -8.68
C GLY A 203 11.85 13.24 -8.83
N MET A 204 12.77 12.78 -7.96
CA MET A 204 14.17 13.17 -8.02
C MET A 204 14.88 12.73 -9.31
N ILE A 205 14.59 11.52 -9.81
CA ILE A 205 15.13 11.02 -11.07
C ILE A 205 14.62 11.88 -12.24
N LEU A 206 13.33 12.16 -12.27
CA LEU A 206 12.72 13.00 -13.30
C LEU A 206 13.36 14.40 -13.30
N GLY A 207 13.56 14.99 -12.12
CA GLY A 207 14.20 16.29 -11.94
C GLY A 207 15.72 16.33 -12.18
N GLY A 208 16.36 15.17 -12.43
CA GLY A 208 17.75 15.08 -12.86
C GLY A 208 18.78 14.96 -11.73
N ASN A 209 18.41 14.56 -10.52
CA ASN A 209 19.38 14.32 -9.44
C ASN A 209 20.30 13.13 -9.76
N SER A 210 21.51 13.20 -9.23
CA SER A 210 22.48 12.10 -9.30
C SER A 210 22.07 10.95 -8.37
N GLU A 211 22.48 9.73 -8.71
CA GLU A 211 22.22 8.52 -7.91
C GLU A 211 22.66 8.69 -6.44
N ARG A 212 23.85 9.28 -6.22
CA ARG A 212 24.37 9.55 -4.87
C ARG A 212 23.43 10.44 -4.03
N VAL A 213 22.84 11.46 -4.64
CA VAL A 213 21.86 12.34 -3.96
C VAL A 213 20.59 11.57 -3.65
N ILE A 214 20.07 10.82 -4.62
CA ILE A 214 18.87 9.99 -4.46
C ILE A 214 19.08 9.00 -3.32
N GLU A 215 20.17 8.23 -3.32
CA GLU A 215 20.51 7.29 -2.24
C GLU A 215 20.58 7.94 -0.86
N SER A 216 21.14 9.13 -0.76
CA SER A 216 21.26 9.83 0.53
C SER A 216 19.89 10.23 1.09
N ILE A 217 18.96 10.61 0.21
CA ILE A 217 17.60 11.01 0.60
C ILE A 217 16.74 9.77 0.87
N THR A 218 16.85 8.73 0.07
CA THR A 218 16.13 7.46 0.29
C THR A 218 16.50 6.83 1.62
N LYS A 219 17.78 6.85 2.01
CA LYS A 219 18.21 6.41 3.35
C LYS A 219 17.54 7.20 4.48
N ALA A 220 17.32 8.50 4.28
CA ALA A 220 16.65 9.32 5.30
C ALA A 220 15.13 9.05 5.38
N LEU A 221 14.52 8.62 4.28
CA LEU A 221 13.07 8.37 4.20
C LEU A 221 12.68 6.91 4.47
N SER A 222 13.61 5.95 4.37
CA SER A 222 13.31 4.53 4.59
C SER A 222 12.74 4.24 5.98
N PRO A 223 13.29 4.75 7.10
CA PRO A 223 12.68 4.57 8.41
C PRO A 223 11.25 5.13 8.50
N LEU A 224 10.99 6.26 7.82
CA LEU A 224 9.66 6.86 7.77
C LEU A 224 8.61 5.92 7.16
N GLY A 225 8.97 5.22 6.08
CA GLY A 225 8.07 4.29 5.41
C GLY A 225 7.72 3.08 6.27
N ILE A 226 8.68 2.58 7.05
CA ILE A 226 8.46 1.48 8.01
C ILE A 226 7.59 1.97 9.18
N ALA A 227 7.91 3.15 9.74
CA ALA A 227 7.10 3.75 10.81
C ALA A 227 5.64 3.98 10.38
N PHE A 228 5.44 4.38 9.12
CA PHE A 228 4.11 4.54 8.53
C PHE A 228 3.31 3.24 8.57
N GLN A 229 3.92 2.08 8.21
CA GLN A 229 3.24 0.79 8.25
C GLN A 229 2.96 0.34 9.68
N ILE A 230 3.91 0.49 10.61
CA ILE A 230 3.67 0.18 12.03
C ILE A 230 2.51 1.02 12.57
N LYS A 231 2.42 2.29 12.16
CA LYS A 231 1.29 3.17 12.52
C LYS A 231 -0.03 2.62 11.96
N ASP A 232 -0.05 2.15 10.71
CA ASP A 232 -1.25 1.56 10.11
C ASP A 232 -1.70 0.29 10.85
N ASP A 233 -0.77 -0.57 11.25
CA ASP A 233 -1.07 -1.78 12.05
C ASP A 233 -1.65 -1.42 13.41
N ILE A 234 -1.08 -0.42 14.10
CA ILE A 234 -1.60 0.09 15.37
C ILE A 234 -3.02 0.65 15.18
N LEU A 235 -3.23 1.46 14.14
CA LEU A 235 -4.54 2.03 13.83
C LEU A 235 -5.56 0.94 13.44
N GLY A 236 -5.13 -0.12 12.74
CA GLY A 236 -5.95 -1.28 12.42
C GLY A 236 -6.59 -1.93 13.64
N ILE A 237 -5.89 -1.91 14.79
CA ILE A 237 -6.37 -2.50 16.05
C ILE A 237 -7.03 -1.46 16.97
N TYR A 238 -6.44 -0.27 17.11
CA TYR A 238 -6.83 0.73 18.12
C TYR A 238 -7.53 1.95 17.55
N GLY A 239 -7.53 2.14 16.23
CA GLY A 239 -8.13 3.29 15.58
C GLY A 239 -9.67 3.22 15.53
N ASN A 240 -10.29 4.32 15.13
CA ASN A 240 -11.74 4.39 14.96
C ASN A 240 -12.14 3.82 13.58
N ALA A 241 -12.94 2.76 13.54
CA ALA A 241 -13.39 2.08 12.32
C ALA A 241 -14.01 3.04 11.28
N LYS A 242 -14.74 4.08 11.74
CA LYS A 242 -15.34 5.09 10.85
C LYS A 242 -14.29 5.91 10.09
N ASN A 243 -13.13 6.13 10.71
CA ASN A 243 -12.05 6.93 10.13
C ASN A 243 -11.16 6.11 9.19
N ILE A 244 -11.02 4.80 9.45
CA ILE A 244 -10.12 3.89 8.72
C ILE A 244 -10.75 3.43 7.39
N GLY A 245 -12.09 3.40 7.30
CA GLY A 245 -12.82 2.96 6.09
C GLY A 245 -12.73 1.45 5.81
N LYS A 246 -12.22 0.67 6.77
CA LYS A 246 -12.17 -0.79 6.84
C LYS A 246 -12.75 -1.26 8.16
N SER A 247 -13.07 -2.56 8.27
CA SER A 247 -13.29 -3.20 9.58
C SER A 247 -11.98 -3.25 10.37
N ASN A 248 -12.01 -2.90 11.66
CA ASN A 248 -10.84 -3.03 12.55
C ASN A 248 -10.44 -4.50 12.79
N THR A 249 -11.26 -5.45 12.37
CA THR A 249 -10.96 -6.88 12.52
C THR A 249 -10.31 -7.48 11.28
N SER A 250 -10.15 -6.71 10.18
CA SER A 250 -9.66 -7.22 8.90
C SER A 250 -8.30 -7.91 9.03
N ASP A 251 -7.33 -7.26 9.67
CA ASP A 251 -5.97 -7.81 9.79
C ASP A 251 -5.95 -9.13 10.57
N ILE A 252 -6.84 -9.30 11.56
CA ILE A 252 -6.95 -10.55 12.32
C ILE A 252 -7.69 -11.62 11.49
N THR A 253 -8.77 -11.22 10.81
CA THR A 253 -9.58 -12.13 9.97
C THR A 253 -8.74 -12.68 8.80
N GLU A 254 -7.90 -11.82 8.20
CA GLU A 254 -6.99 -12.17 7.10
C GLU A 254 -5.70 -12.86 7.57
N TYR A 255 -5.57 -13.11 8.88
CA TYR A 255 -4.37 -13.71 9.50
C TYR A 255 -3.10 -12.90 9.29
N LYS A 256 -3.17 -11.58 9.16
CA LYS A 256 -1.98 -10.73 8.96
C LYS A 256 -1.03 -10.78 10.15
N GLN A 257 0.19 -11.18 9.91
CA GLN A 257 1.24 -11.23 10.92
C GLN A 257 1.94 -9.87 11.01
N THR A 258 1.40 -9.01 11.85
CA THR A 258 1.95 -7.67 12.12
C THR A 258 3.03 -7.71 13.21
N ILE A 259 3.69 -6.57 13.44
CA ILE A 259 4.65 -6.44 14.57
C ILE A 259 3.99 -6.74 15.92
N LEU A 260 2.69 -6.40 16.11
CA LEU A 260 1.93 -6.72 17.31
C LEU A 260 1.79 -8.24 17.50
N TYR A 261 1.42 -8.94 16.43
CA TYR A 261 1.33 -10.41 16.43
C TYR A 261 2.69 -11.05 16.71
N SER A 262 3.72 -10.68 15.96
CA SER A 262 5.06 -11.24 16.09
C SER A 262 5.64 -11.09 17.50
N TYR A 263 5.50 -9.89 18.08
CA TYR A 263 5.98 -9.69 19.46
C TYR A 263 5.26 -10.61 20.45
N THR A 264 3.93 -10.68 20.37
CA THR A 264 3.13 -11.51 21.29
C THR A 264 3.49 -12.99 21.18
N VAL A 265 3.57 -13.53 19.96
CA VAL A 265 3.80 -14.98 19.78
C VAL A 265 5.24 -15.43 20.06
N ASN A 266 6.21 -14.53 19.93
CA ASN A 266 7.63 -14.87 20.09
C ASN A 266 8.18 -14.57 21.48
N ASN A 267 7.58 -13.63 22.22
CA ASN A 267 8.17 -13.09 23.44
C ASN A 267 7.29 -13.26 24.69
N THR A 268 6.06 -13.82 24.54
CA THR A 268 5.13 -13.89 25.66
C THR A 268 4.43 -15.26 25.76
N GLU A 269 3.76 -15.52 26.89
CA GLU A 269 2.95 -16.71 27.14
C GLU A 269 1.59 -16.68 26.42
N TYR A 270 1.18 -15.52 25.86
CA TYR A 270 -0.13 -15.32 25.22
C TYR A 270 -0.25 -15.89 23.81
N LYS A 271 0.79 -16.55 23.28
CA LYS A 271 0.85 -17.13 21.93
C LYS A 271 -0.38 -17.98 21.59
N GLU A 272 -0.66 -18.99 22.42
CA GLU A 272 -1.74 -19.94 22.14
C GLU A 272 -3.13 -19.31 22.33
N GLU A 273 -3.24 -18.33 23.22
CA GLU A 273 -4.49 -17.59 23.41
C GLU A 273 -4.76 -16.67 22.19
N LEU A 274 -3.77 -15.91 21.72
CA LEU A 274 -3.91 -15.03 20.56
C LEU A 274 -4.28 -15.81 19.29
N LYS A 275 -3.63 -16.93 19.03
CA LYS A 275 -3.88 -17.77 17.84
C LYS A 275 -5.34 -18.24 17.72
N LYS A 276 -6.07 -18.35 18.83
CA LYS A 276 -7.50 -18.74 18.80
C LYS A 276 -8.38 -17.77 18.04
N TYR A 277 -7.98 -16.51 17.92
CA TYR A 277 -8.74 -15.42 17.31
C TYR A 277 -8.36 -15.15 15.84
N TYR A 278 -7.14 -15.53 15.43
CA TYR A 278 -6.65 -15.26 14.08
C TYR A 278 -7.29 -16.18 13.01
N GLY A 279 -7.54 -15.61 11.81
CA GLY A 279 -8.19 -16.32 10.70
C GLY A 279 -9.70 -16.49 10.85
N LYS A 280 -10.35 -15.75 11.76
CA LYS A 280 -11.77 -15.87 12.07
C LYS A 280 -12.45 -14.50 12.06
N SER A 281 -13.74 -14.49 11.69
CA SER A 281 -14.58 -13.32 11.96
C SER A 281 -14.81 -13.21 13.46
N LEU A 282 -14.56 -12.04 14.02
CA LEU A 282 -14.64 -11.79 15.45
C LEU A 282 -15.90 -10.99 15.81
N SER A 283 -16.53 -11.36 16.92
CA SER A 283 -17.46 -10.48 17.63
C SER A 283 -16.70 -9.33 18.28
N GLU A 284 -17.39 -8.25 18.63
CA GLU A 284 -16.81 -7.11 19.34
C GLU A 284 -16.13 -7.50 20.67
N LYS A 285 -16.73 -8.46 21.39
CA LYS A 285 -16.17 -8.99 22.64
C LYS A 285 -14.84 -9.71 22.40
N GLU A 286 -14.76 -10.52 21.37
CA GLU A 286 -13.53 -11.25 21.01
C GLU A 286 -12.46 -10.28 20.52
N PHE A 287 -12.82 -9.27 19.74
CA PHE A 287 -11.89 -8.26 19.31
C PHE A 287 -11.31 -7.43 20.48
N ASN A 288 -12.15 -7.09 21.47
CA ASN A 288 -11.68 -6.43 22.68
C ASN A 288 -10.72 -7.34 23.49
N LYS A 289 -10.93 -8.67 23.44
CA LYS A 289 -9.99 -9.61 24.07
C LYS A 289 -8.63 -9.63 23.36
N VAL A 290 -8.61 -9.54 22.03
CA VAL A 290 -7.34 -9.40 21.29
C VAL A 290 -6.61 -8.12 21.66
N ARG A 291 -7.34 -7.00 21.79
CA ARG A 291 -6.75 -5.72 22.27
C ARG A 291 -6.13 -5.86 23.65
N GLU A 292 -6.84 -6.49 24.58
CA GLU A 292 -6.34 -6.76 25.91
C GLU A 292 -5.06 -7.61 25.88
N ILE A 293 -5.02 -8.68 25.06
CA ILE A 293 -3.83 -9.50 24.90
C ILE A 293 -2.64 -8.65 24.42
N PHE A 294 -2.81 -7.80 23.41
CA PHE A 294 -1.74 -6.91 22.93
C PHE A 294 -1.27 -5.88 23.97
N GLU A 295 -2.16 -5.50 24.89
CA GLU A 295 -1.82 -4.57 25.99
C GLU A 295 -1.04 -5.30 27.10
N VAL A 296 -1.57 -6.41 27.61
CA VAL A 296 -0.94 -7.14 28.73
C VAL A 296 0.35 -7.85 28.33
N SER A 297 0.46 -8.26 27.07
CA SER A 297 1.70 -8.83 26.52
C SER A 297 2.82 -7.80 26.34
N GLY A 298 2.49 -6.49 26.37
CA GLY A 298 3.44 -5.43 26.06
C GLY A 298 3.63 -5.15 24.56
N ALA A 299 2.99 -5.91 23.67
CA ALA A 299 3.12 -5.76 22.21
C ALA A 299 2.73 -4.36 21.72
N LYS A 300 1.67 -3.77 22.29
CA LYS A 300 1.26 -2.40 22.01
C LYS A 300 2.39 -1.40 22.30
N ASN A 301 2.96 -1.45 23.49
CA ASN A 301 4.06 -0.56 23.88
C ASN A 301 5.30 -0.75 23.01
N TYR A 302 5.63 -1.99 22.67
CA TYR A 302 6.73 -2.32 21.77
C TYR A 302 6.54 -1.69 20.39
N ALA A 303 5.35 -1.87 19.79
CA ALA A 303 5.03 -1.28 18.47
C ALA A 303 5.11 0.26 18.48
N TYR A 304 4.56 0.91 19.50
CA TYR A 304 4.66 2.37 19.66
C TYR A 304 6.11 2.84 19.83
N THR A 305 6.91 2.16 20.64
CA THR A 305 8.34 2.50 20.85
C THR A 305 9.10 2.40 19.53
N LYS A 306 8.95 1.27 18.83
CA LYS A 306 9.60 1.04 17.55
C LYS A 306 9.22 2.06 16.49
N MET A 307 7.92 2.36 16.38
CA MET A 307 7.40 3.40 15.50
C MET A 307 8.03 4.77 15.77
N ASN A 308 8.04 5.19 17.04
CA ASN A 308 8.58 6.48 17.44
C ASN A 308 10.10 6.58 17.19
N GLU A 309 10.86 5.51 17.48
CA GLU A 309 12.28 5.44 17.16
C GLU A 309 12.55 5.68 15.68
N LEU A 310 11.77 5.05 14.79
CA LEU A 310 11.90 5.18 13.35
C LEU A 310 11.50 6.59 12.84
N PHE A 311 10.46 7.20 13.40
CA PHE A 311 10.13 8.59 13.11
C PHE A 311 11.26 9.53 13.49
N GLU A 312 11.81 9.39 14.70
CA GLU A 312 12.93 10.21 15.18
C GLU A 312 14.22 9.96 14.39
N GLU A 313 14.50 8.73 13.98
CA GLU A 313 15.62 8.40 13.11
C GLU A 313 15.48 9.13 11.76
N SER A 314 14.30 9.05 11.12
CA SER A 314 14.07 9.75 9.86
C SER A 314 14.22 11.26 9.99
N LYS A 315 13.67 11.89 11.05
CA LYS A 315 13.84 13.31 11.33
C LYS A 315 15.33 13.69 11.44
N LYS A 316 16.09 12.93 12.23
CA LYS A 316 17.54 13.16 12.40
C LYS A 316 18.31 13.05 11.08
N LEU A 317 17.97 12.04 10.26
CA LEU A 317 18.61 11.83 8.97
C LEU A 317 18.26 12.96 7.98
N VAL A 318 17.00 13.41 7.92
CA VAL A 318 16.57 14.55 7.09
C VAL A 318 17.30 15.84 7.50
N ILE A 319 17.38 16.14 8.80
CA ILE A 319 18.05 17.34 9.31
C ILE A 319 19.53 17.35 8.91
N LYS A 320 20.21 16.21 9.08
CA LYS A 320 21.66 16.07 8.80
C LYS A 320 21.98 15.98 7.30
N ASN A 321 21.01 15.70 6.45
CA ASN A 321 21.24 15.49 5.02
C ASN A 321 21.58 16.81 4.31
N ARG A 322 22.82 16.93 3.82
CA ARG A 322 23.31 18.14 3.12
C ARG A 322 22.77 18.27 1.68
N ASN A 323 22.21 17.20 1.12
CA ASN A 323 21.66 17.18 -0.24
C ASN A 323 20.20 17.68 -0.31
N ILE A 324 19.56 17.89 0.86
CA ILE A 324 18.20 18.44 0.91
C ILE A 324 18.30 19.93 1.23
N PRO A 325 17.84 20.84 0.34
CA PRO A 325 17.78 22.26 0.63
C PRO A 325 16.93 22.55 1.88
N THR A 326 17.32 23.58 2.65
CA THR A 326 16.67 23.90 3.95
C THR A 326 15.16 24.02 3.85
N TYR A 327 14.66 24.69 2.84
CA TYR A 327 13.20 24.83 2.60
C TYR A 327 12.50 23.46 2.49
N TYR A 328 13.06 22.51 1.74
CA TYR A 328 12.47 21.17 1.59
C TYR A 328 12.68 20.28 2.81
N LYS A 329 13.69 20.55 3.65
CA LYS A 329 13.79 19.90 4.97
C LYS A 329 12.60 20.25 5.85
N GLU A 330 12.20 21.50 5.90
CA GLU A 330 11.05 21.95 6.68
C GLU A 330 9.76 21.29 6.20
N ILE A 331 9.57 21.19 4.88
CA ILE A 331 8.42 20.48 4.29
C ILE A 331 8.43 19.00 4.68
N LEU A 332 9.58 18.33 4.55
CA LEU A 332 9.73 16.92 4.93
C LEU A 332 9.47 16.70 6.42
N LEU A 333 10.00 17.56 7.29
CA LEU A 333 9.76 17.48 8.73
C LEU A 333 8.28 17.71 9.08
N GLY A 334 7.62 18.64 8.38
CA GLY A 334 6.18 18.85 8.47
C GLY A 334 5.39 17.61 8.04
N PHE A 335 5.81 16.97 6.95
CA PHE A 335 5.21 15.74 6.45
C PHE A 335 5.40 14.57 7.43
N ILE A 336 6.62 14.38 7.98
CA ILE A 336 6.89 13.37 9.02
C ILE A 336 5.97 13.60 10.22
N ARG A 337 5.86 14.83 10.70
CA ARG A 337 4.98 15.19 11.81
C ARG A 337 3.50 14.91 11.51
N TYR A 338 3.05 15.20 10.28
CA TYR A 338 1.70 14.86 9.84
C TYR A 338 1.45 13.35 9.92
N LEU A 339 2.37 12.51 9.46
CA LEU A 339 2.24 11.06 9.54
C LEU A 339 2.27 10.55 10.99
N GLU A 340 3.05 11.18 11.84
CA GLU A 340 3.17 10.83 13.27
C GLU A 340 1.87 11.09 14.05
N ILE A 341 1.16 12.18 13.76
CA ILE A 341 -0.04 12.58 14.50
C ILE A 341 -1.36 12.13 13.88
N ARG A 342 -1.36 11.61 12.64
CA ARG A 342 -2.59 11.19 11.96
C ARG A 342 -3.31 10.08 12.72
N ASP A 343 -4.64 10.11 12.69
CA ASP A 343 -5.54 9.12 13.32
C ASP A 343 -6.31 8.29 12.28
N ASN A 344 -5.97 8.43 10.97
CA ASN A 344 -6.61 7.76 9.85
C ASN A 344 -5.69 7.62 8.62
#